data_3084f630b50a55f2051fda8b66d1a038
#
_entry.id   3084f630b50a55f2051fda8b66d1a038
#
_cell.length_a   1.000
_cell.length_b   1.000
_cell.length_c   1.000
_cell.angle_alpha   90.00
_cell.angle_beta   90.00
_cell.angle_gamma   90.00
#
_symmetry.space_group_name_H-M   'P 1'
#
loop_
_entity.id
_entity.type
_entity.pdbx_description
1 polymer ?
#
loop_
_entity_poly.entity_id
_entity_poly.type
_entity_poly.pdbx_seq_one_letter_code
_entity_poly.pdbx_strand_id
1 'polypeptide(L)'
;MKKENRKYYEAYEERYKTAHAHGVSWSSDASTPIVMEMLDKYNITQEHKLLEIGCGEGRDSKRVLERGFQLMATDISKEAIAYCKKLMPQFENHFSVLDCLSDKLDVKFDFIFGIAVIHMLVLDDDRNGFYQFIHNHLTKGGVALICTMGDGEFEKQSDISTAFTLQERNHELGKMMVAETSCRMVSFNTFEKELARNGLTIIEKGITSSLPNFNSLMYAVVKK
;
A
#
# COMPACT_ATOMS: atom_id res chain seq x y z
N MET A 1 -23.50 12.34 19.77
CA MET A 1 -22.92 11.51 18.71
C MET A 1 -21.67 10.85 19.27
N LYS A 2 -21.64 9.50 19.35
CA LYS A 2 -20.44 8.76 19.71
C LYS A 2 -19.40 9.06 18.61
N LYS A 3 -18.24 9.66 18.94
CA LYS A 3 -17.08 9.62 18.04
C LYS A 3 -16.81 8.14 17.80
N GLU A 4 -17.11 7.63 16.61
CA GLU A 4 -16.60 6.35 16.17
C GLU A 4 -15.09 6.40 16.37
N ASN A 5 -14.54 5.32 16.91
CA ASN A 5 -13.12 5.21 17.23
C ASN A 5 -12.36 4.96 15.91
N ARG A 6 -12.37 5.99 15.02
CA ARG A 6 -11.74 5.95 13.69
C ARG A 6 -10.24 5.91 13.87
N LYS A 7 -9.59 4.97 13.19
CA LYS A 7 -8.15 4.90 13.13
C LYS A 7 -7.63 5.96 12.15
N TYR A 8 -6.59 6.70 12.52
CA TYR A 8 -6.07 7.83 11.73
C TYR A 8 -5.71 7.44 10.29
N TYR A 9 -5.26 6.22 10.06
CA TYR A 9 -4.91 5.71 8.73
C TYR A 9 -6.12 5.34 7.85
N GLU A 10 -7.34 5.37 8.38
CA GLU A 10 -8.58 5.21 7.60
C GLU A 10 -8.96 6.50 6.84
N ALA A 11 -8.20 7.59 6.97
CA ALA A 11 -8.55 8.87 6.35
C ALA A 11 -8.60 8.81 4.80
N TYR A 12 -7.94 7.82 4.18
CA TYR A 12 -8.04 7.58 2.73
C TYR A 12 -9.44 7.15 2.29
N GLU A 13 -10.21 6.46 3.13
CA GLU A 13 -11.61 6.14 2.85
C GLU A 13 -12.41 7.41 2.50
N GLU A 14 -12.26 8.48 3.30
CA GLU A 14 -12.95 9.75 3.04
C GLU A 14 -12.42 10.47 1.80
N ARG A 15 -11.14 10.31 1.52
CA ARG A 15 -10.50 10.88 0.32
C ARG A 15 -11.02 10.21 -0.95
N TYR A 16 -11.10 8.89 -0.99
CA TYR A 16 -11.69 8.15 -2.11
C TYR A 16 -13.16 8.51 -2.30
N LYS A 17 -13.97 8.54 -1.23
CA LYS A 17 -15.37 8.97 -1.31
C LYS A 17 -15.52 10.35 -1.95
N THR A 18 -14.67 11.29 -1.55
CA THR A 18 -14.70 12.64 -2.11
C THR A 18 -14.36 12.63 -3.60
N ALA A 19 -13.28 11.97 -4.01
CA ALA A 19 -12.89 11.89 -5.42
C ALA A 19 -13.97 11.20 -6.27
N HIS A 20 -14.47 10.05 -5.83
CA HIS A 20 -15.48 9.29 -6.58
C HIS A 20 -16.83 10.03 -6.65
N ALA A 21 -17.21 10.78 -5.63
CA ALA A 21 -18.41 11.64 -5.68
C ALA A 21 -18.30 12.76 -6.74
N HIS A 22 -17.07 13.16 -7.11
CA HIS A 22 -16.81 14.07 -8.23
C HIS A 22 -16.60 13.35 -9.56
N GLY A 23 -16.74 12.04 -9.59
CA GLY A 23 -16.62 11.22 -10.81
C GLY A 23 -15.17 10.99 -11.27
N VAL A 24 -14.19 11.12 -10.37
CA VAL A 24 -12.76 10.97 -10.69
C VAL A 24 -12.08 9.96 -9.78
N SER A 25 -10.97 9.37 -10.25
CA SER A 25 -10.04 8.62 -9.42
C SER A 25 -9.13 9.56 -8.66
N TRP A 26 -8.70 9.17 -7.47
CA TRP A 26 -7.68 9.90 -6.70
C TRP A 26 -6.27 9.65 -7.22
N SER A 27 -5.97 8.40 -7.59
CA SER A 27 -4.66 8.01 -8.12
C SER A 27 -4.62 8.05 -9.64
N SER A 28 -3.41 8.19 -10.20
CA SER A 28 -3.21 8.03 -11.64
C SER A 28 -3.33 6.57 -12.06
N ASP A 29 -3.65 6.32 -13.33
CA ASP A 29 -3.77 4.96 -13.91
C ASP A 29 -2.41 4.30 -14.17
N ALA A 30 -1.30 5.01 -14.00
CA ALA A 30 0.03 4.50 -14.26
C ALA A 30 0.44 3.48 -13.20
N SER A 31 0.60 2.21 -13.59
CA SER A 31 1.13 1.16 -12.71
C SER A 31 2.59 1.43 -12.33
N THR A 32 3.00 0.89 -11.19
CA THR A 32 4.36 1.03 -10.67
C THR A 32 5.29 -0.01 -11.33
N PRO A 33 6.24 0.37 -12.20
CA PRO A 33 7.06 -0.58 -12.95
C PRO A 33 7.78 -1.60 -12.07
N ILE A 34 8.27 -1.17 -10.90
CA ILE A 34 9.03 -2.03 -9.99
C ILE A 34 8.26 -3.30 -9.57
N VAL A 35 6.92 -3.28 -9.54
CA VAL A 35 6.14 -4.48 -9.22
C VAL A 35 6.43 -5.57 -10.23
N MET A 36 6.32 -5.25 -11.52
CA MET A 36 6.55 -6.21 -12.59
C MET A 36 8.03 -6.61 -12.69
N GLU A 37 8.95 -5.65 -12.50
CA GLU A 37 10.38 -5.90 -12.46
C GLU A 37 10.76 -6.92 -11.38
N MET A 38 10.17 -6.82 -10.18
CA MET A 38 10.43 -7.76 -9.08
C MET A 38 9.77 -9.12 -9.30
N LEU A 39 8.58 -9.17 -9.89
CA LEU A 39 7.97 -10.45 -10.29
C LEU A 39 8.88 -11.22 -11.27
N ASP A 40 9.38 -10.55 -12.29
CA ASP A 40 10.28 -11.15 -13.29
C ASP A 40 11.63 -11.53 -12.64
N LYS A 41 12.24 -10.65 -11.85
CA LYS A 41 13.55 -10.84 -11.20
C LYS A 41 13.56 -12.01 -10.22
N TYR A 42 12.49 -12.19 -9.45
CA TYR A 42 12.38 -13.27 -8.46
C TYR A 42 11.67 -14.51 -9.01
N ASN A 43 11.48 -14.60 -10.33
CA ASN A 43 10.87 -15.74 -11.02
C ASN A 43 9.47 -16.09 -10.46
N ILE A 44 8.68 -15.06 -10.13
CA ILE A 44 7.30 -15.25 -9.71
C ILE A 44 6.44 -15.55 -10.94
N THR A 45 5.76 -16.69 -10.92
CA THR A 45 4.92 -17.18 -12.02
C THR A 45 3.44 -17.14 -11.66
N GLN A 46 2.55 -17.43 -12.62
CA GLN A 46 1.11 -17.49 -12.41
C GLN A 46 0.66 -18.60 -11.45
N GLU A 47 1.54 -19.56 -11.12
CA GLU A 47 1.28 -20.61 -10.12
C GLU A 47 1.45 -20.12 -8.68
N HIS A 48 2.20 -19.03 -8.49
CA HIS A 48 2.44 -18.44 -7.19
C HIS A 48 1.22 -17.62 -6.70
N LYS A 49 1.02 -17.62 -5.39
CA LYS A 49 0.00 -16.80 -4.74
C LYS A 49 0.56 -15.44 -4.37
N LEU A 50 -0.12 -14.38 -4.81
CA LEU A 50 0.29 -13.01 -4.59
C LEU A 50 -0.70 -12.29 -3.68
N LEU A 51 -0.19 -11.38 -2.84
CA LEU A 51 -0.98 -10.47 -2.03
C LEU A 51 -0.52 -9.04 -2.27
N GLU A 52 -1.47 -8.15 -2.57
CA GLU A 52 -1.26 -6.71 -2.53
C GLU A 52 -1.91 -6.13 -1.28
N ILE A 53 -1.14 -5.37 -0.48
CA ILE A 53 -1.62 -4.66 0.70
C ILE A 53 -1.75 -3.18 0.32
N GLY A 54 -2.96 -2.61 0.46
CA GLY A 54 -3.24 -1.22 0.12
C GLY A 54 -3.29 -0.98 -1.38
N CYS A 55 -4.12 -1.76 -2.09
CA CYS A 55 -4.24 -1.66 -3.55
C CYS A 55 -4.86 -0.33 -4.04
N GLY A 56 -5.49 0.43 -3.14
CA GLY A 56 -6.20 1.64 -3.49
C GLY A 56 -7.22 1.42 -4.61
N GLU A 57 -7.13 2.21 -5.68
CA GLU A 57 -8.01 2.12 -6.85
C GLU A 57 -7.54 1.06 -7.88
N GLY A 58 -6.60 0.18 -7.49
CA GLY A 58 -6.28 -1.05 -8.21
C GLY A 58 -5.36 -0.90 -9.43
N ARG A 59 -4.58 0.17 -9.55
CA ARG A 59 -3.71 0.40 -10.71
C ARG A 59 -2.64 -0.67 -10.90
N ASP A 60 -1.98 -1.09 -9.79
CA ASP A 60 -0.96 -2.15 -9.84
C ASP A 60 -1.63 -3.53 -9.92
N SER A 61 -2.73 -3.73 -9.15
CA SER A 61 -3.57 -4.93 -9.25
C SER A 61 -4.01 -5.23 -10.67
N LYS A 62 -4.51 -4.23 -11.40
CA LYS A 62 -4.95 -4.37 -12.79
C LYS A 62 -3.86 -4.97 -13.66
N ARG A 63 -2.65 -4.41 -13.59
CA ARG A 63 -1.52 -4.86 -14.40
C ARG A 63 -1.10 -6.29 -14.08
N VAL A 64 -1.10 -6.66 -12.79
CA VAL A 64 -0.76 -8.02 -12.33
C VAL A 64 -1.83 -9.02 -12.76
N LEU A 65 -3.11 -8.69 -12.57
CA LEU A 65 -4.23 -9.56 -12.94
C LEU A 65 -4.34 -9.76 -14.46
N GLU A 66 -4.13 -8.71 -15.28
CA GLU A 66 -4.11 -8.81 -16.74
C GLU A 66 -3.00 -9.73 -17.27
N ARG A 67 -1.92 -9.94 -16.49
CA ARG A 67 -0.87 -10.93 -16.79
C ARG A 67 -1.17 -12.34 -16.28
N GLY A 68 -2.34 -12.55 -15.72
CA GLY A 68 -2.85 -13.87 -15.30
C GLY A 68 -2.32 -14.36 -13.95
N PHE A 69 -1.74 -13.49 -13.12
CA PHE A 69 -1.27 -13.88 -11.79
C PHE A 69 -2.42 -14.14 -10.81
N GLN A 70 -2.20 -15.05 -9.85
CA GLN A 70 -3.13 -15.33 -8.76
C GLN A 70 -2.99 -14.29 -7.65
N LEU A 71 -3.56 -13.12 -7.85
CA LEU A 71 -3.47 -12.00 -6.92
C LEU A 71 -4.70 -11.91 -6.02
N MET A 72 -4.49 -11.75 -4.72
CA MET A 72 -5.45 -11.19 -3.77
C MET A 72 -5.07 -9.71 -3.55
N ALA A 73 -5.89 -8.78 -4.02
CA ALA A 73 -5.69 -7.35 -3.87
C ALA A 73 -6.53 -6.83 -2.71
N THR A 74 -5.92 -6.15 -1.76
CA THR A 74 -6.59 -5.73 -0.52
C THR A 74 -6.37 -4.27 -0.19
N ASP A 75 -7.39 -3.65 0.39
CA ASP A 75 -7.30 -2.30 0.96
C ASP A 75 -8.21 -2.21 2.19
N ILE A 76 -7.88 -1.34 3.14
CA ILE A 76 -8.75 -1.06 4.29
C ILE A 76 -10.00 -0.26 3.87
N SER A 77 -9.89 0.51 2.78
CA SER A 77 -10.97 1.33 2.24
C SER A 77 -12.01 0.48 1.51
N LYS A 78 -13.22 0.49 2.04
CA LYS A 78 -14.39 -0.13 1.38
C LYS A 78 -14.72 0.58 0.07
N GLU A 79 -14.54 1.89 0.02
CA GLU A 79 -14.78 2.69 -1.16
C GLU A 79 -13.82 2.33 -2.29
N ALA A 80 -12.52 2.21 -2.00
CA ALA A 80 -11.51 1.79 -2.96
C ALA A 80 -11.82 0.39 -3.53
N ILE A 81 -12.15 -0.57 -2.66
CA ILE A 81 -12.49 -1.93 -3.09
C ILE A 81 -13.78 -1.96 -3.94
N ALA A 82 -14.80 -1.19 -3.55
CA ALA A 82 -16.02 -1.08 -4.36
C ALA A 82 -15.74 -0.47 -5.74
N TYR A 83 -14.88 0.53 -5.80
CA TYR A 83 -14.41 1.14 -7.05
C TYR A 83 -13.68 0.11 -7.94
N CYS A 84 -12.70 -0.63 -7.37
CA CYS A 84 -11.99 -1.68 -8.11
C CYS A 84 -12.93 -2.71 -8.72
N LYS A 85 -13.90 -3.22 -7.95
CA LYS A 85 -14.89 -4.20 -8.41
C LYS A 85 -15.77 -3.66 -9.54
N LYS A 86 -16.16 -2.39 -9.46
CA LYS A 86 -16.93 -1.70 -10.49
C LYS A 86 -16.11 -1.49 -11.77
N LEU A 87 -14.84 -1.09 -11.63
CA LEU A 87 -13.96 -0.81 -12.76
C LEU A 87 -13.49 -2.08 -13.47
N MET A 88 -13.29 -3.16 -12.71
CA MET A 88 -12.74 -4.43 -13.18
C MET A 88 -13.66 -5.61 -12.80
N PRO A 89 -14.91 -5.67 -13.32
CA PRO A 89 -15.89 -6.70 -12.92
C PRO A 89 -15.41 -8.13 -13.22
N GLN A 90 -14.57 -8.32 -14.25
CA GLN A 90 -13.96 -9.62 -14.56
C GLN A 90 -13.00 -10.11 -13.48
N PHE A 91 -12.51 -9.23 -12.62
CA PHE A 91 -11.59 -9.52 -11.50
C PHE A 91 -12.21 -9.25 -10.13
N GLU A 92 -13.53 -9.07 -10.02
CA GLU A 92 -14.18 -8.66 -8.77
C GLU A 92 -13.85 -9.56 -7.56
N ASN A 93 -13.66 -10.85 -7.79
CA ASN A 93 -13.35 -11.84 -6.75
C ASN A 93 -11.90 -11.73 -6.21
N HIS A 94 -11.05 -10.97 -6.88
CA HIS A 94 -9.67 -10.72 -6.47
C HIS A 94 -9.54 -9.57 -5.46
N PHE A 95 -10.59 -8.76 -5.29
CA PHE A 95 -10.56 -7.58 -4.43
C PHE A 95 -11.31 -7.79 -3.11
N SER A 96 -10.65 -7.52 -1.99
CA SER A 96 -11.23 -7.70 -0.65
C SER A 96 -10.84 -6.57 0.30
N VAL A 97 -11.77 -6.20 1.19
CA VAL A 97 -11.45 -5.30 2.30
C VAL A 97 -10.62 -6.05 3.32
N LEU A 98 -9.49 -5.47 3.72
CA LEU A 98 -8.59 -6.04 4.72
C LEU A 98 -7.85 -4.92 5.46
N ASP A 99 -7.90 -4.95 6.78
CA ASP A 99 -7.00 -4.20 7.64
C ASP A 99 -5.85 -5.10 8.09
N CYS A 100 -4.68 -4.96 7.49
CA CYS A 100 -3.50 -5.78 7.80
C CYS A 100 -3.00 -5.64 9.25
N LEU A 101 -3.51 -4.67 10.02
CA LEU A 101 -3.15 -4.49 11.42
C LEU A 101 -4.06 -5.28 12.39
N SER A 102 -5.27 -5.63 11.98
CA SER A 102 -6.26 -6.31 12.83
C SER A 102 -6.73 -7.65 12.29
N ASP A 103 -6.74 -7.83 10.97
CA ASP A 103 -7.26 -9.02 10.33
C ASP A 103 -6.18 -10.12 10.19
N LYS A 104 -6.63 -11.34 10.01
CA LYS A 104 -5.78 -12.51 9.78
C LYS A 104 -6.26 -13.27 8.57
N LEU A 105 -5.32 -13.84 7.82
CA LEU A 105 -5.60 -14.73 6.70
C LEU A 105 -5.04 -16.12 7.02
N ASP A 106 -5.79 -17.17 6.67
CA ASP A 106 -5.36 -18.56 6.84
C ASP A 106 -4.53 -19.06 5.64
N VAL A 107 -4.04 -18.13 4.83
CA VAL A 107 -3.28 -18.40 3.61
C VAL A 107 -1.90 -17.74 3.66
N LYS A 108 -0.92 -18.38 3.02
CA LYS A 108 0.42 -17.82 2.81
C LYS A 108 0.60 -17.47 1.34
N PHE A 109 1.48 -16.51 1.09
CA PHE A 109 1.76 -15.97 -0.23
C PHE A 109 3.24 -16.10 -0.57
N ASP A 110 3.51 -16.31 -1.84
CA ASP A 110 4.86 -16.43 -2.37
C ASP A 110 5.46 -15.06 -2.69
N PHE A 111 4.59 -14.12 -3.01
CA PHE A 111 4.95 -12.72 -3.20
C PHE A 111 3.92 -11.80 -2.53
N ILE A 112 4.40 -10.92 -1.64
CA ILE A 112 3.59 -9.87 -1.01
C ILE A 112 4.14 -8.52 -1.46
N PHE A 113 3.27 -7.60 -1.85
CA PHE A 113 3.73 -6.23 -2.12
C PHE A 113 2.79 -5.18 -1.53
N GLY A 114 3.39 -4.06 -1.14
CA GLY A 114 2.67 -2.88 -0.65
C GLY A 114 3.36 -1.64 -1.18
N ILE A 115 2.67 -0.93 -2.08
CA ILE A 115 3.24 0.24 -2.77
C ILE A 115 2.67 1.51 -2.16
N ALA A 116 3.53 2.31 -1.54
CA ALA A 116 3.15 3.56 -0.92
C ALA A 116 2.07 3.40 0.18
N VAL A 117 2.21 2.37 1.03
CA VAL A 117 1.29 2.07 2.15
C VAL A 117 1.91 2.39 3.49
N ILE A 118 3.09 1.83 3.79
CA ILE A 118 3.70 1.90 5.14
C ILE A 118 3.95 3.35 5.61
N HIS A 119 4.16 4.31 4.72
CA HIS A 119 4.30 5.71 5.10
C HIS A 119 3.01 6.34 5.67
N MET A 120 1.86 5.70 5.46
CA MET A 120 0.59 6.10 6.05
C MET A 120 0.51 5.76 7.54
N LEU A 121 1.29 4.78 7.99
CA LEU A 121 1.35 4.33 9.37
C LEU A 121 2.41 5.12 10.14
N VAL A 122 1.94 5.96 11.07
CA VAL A 122 2.79 6.90 11.83
C VAL A 122 3.30 6.28 13.11
N LEU A 123 2.45 5.55 13.84
CA LEU A 123 2.80 4.94 15.12
C LEU A 123 3.69 3.70 14.94
N ASP A 124 4.66 3.54 15.83
CA ASP A 124 5.59 2.39 15.80
C ASP A 124 4.86 1.05 15.87
N ASP A 125 3.82 0.96 16.70
CA ASP A 125 3.03 -0.28 16.86
C ASP A 125 2.31 -0.64 15.55
N ASP A 126 1.74 0.34 14.85
CA ASP A 126 1.07 0.10 13.57
C ASP A 126 2.08 -0.33 12.48
N ARG A 127 3.25 0.31 12.43
CA ARG A 127 4.32 -0.07 11.51
C ARG A 127 4.83 -1.49 11.81
N ASN A 128 5.05 -1.81 13.08
CA ASN A 128 5.41 -3.16 13.50
C ASN A 128 4.30 -4.18 13.11
N GLY A 129 3.03 -3.83 13.31
CA GLY A 129 1.89 -4.65 12.89
C GLY A 129 1.92 -4.97 11.39
N PHE A 130 2.18 -3.97 10.54
CA PHE A 130 2.32 -4.14 9.10
C PHE A 130 3.45 -5.12 8.73
N TYR A 131 4.64 -4.95 9.30
CA TYR A 131 5.76 -5.86 9.03
C TYR A 131 5.50 -7.27 9.55
N GLN A 132 4.90 -7.40 10.74
CA GLN A 132 4.50 -8.70 11.32
C GLN A 132 3.44 -9.40 10.45
N PHE A 133 2.49 -8.65 9.89
CA PHE A 133 1.53 -9.20 8.95
C PHE A 133 2.24 -9.80 7.73
N ILE A 134 3.18 -9.08 7.11
CA ILE A 134 3.99 -9.59 6.00
C ILE A 134 4.76 -10.85 6.41
N HIS A 135 5.52 -10.78 7.52
CA HIS A 135 6.29 -11.92 8.03
C HIS A 135 5.41 -13.15 8.24
N ASN A 136 4.24 -12.95 8.83
CA ASN A 136 3.33 -14.04 9.15
C ASN A 136 2.66 -14.66 7.93
N HIS A 137 2.50 -13.92 6.83
CA HIS A 137 1.80 -14.40 5.64
C HIS A 137 2.72 -14.75 4.46
N LEU A 138 4.03 -14.52 4.54
CA LEU A 138 4.98 -15.08 3.57
C LEU A 138 5.11 -16.60 3.69
N THR A 139 5.29 -17.29 2.57
CA THR A 139 5.80 -18.66 2.54
C THR A 139 7.29 -18.70 2.95
N LYS A 140 7.85 -19.88 3.25
CA LYS A 140 9.27 -20.01 3.66
C LYS A 140 10.25 -19.53 2.57
N GLY A 141 9.88 -19.63 1.29
CA GLY A 141 10.70 -19.19 0.16
C GLY A 141 10.22 -17.88 -0.47
N GLY A 142 9.14 -17.32 0.06
CA GLY A 142 8.52 -16.13 -0.48
C GLY A 142 9.33 -14.86 -0.25
N VAL A 143 9.02 -13.84 -1.05
CA VAL A 143 9.62 -12.51 -0.95
C VAL A 143 8.54 -11.44 -0.83
N ALA A 144 8.85 -10.32 -0.18
CA ALA A 144 7.95 -9.17 -0.19
C ALA A 144 8.65 -7.92 -0.72
N LEU A 145 7.92 -7.14 -1.52
CA LEU A 145 8.30 -5.81 -2.00
C LEU A 145 7.56 -4.75 -1.19
N ILE A 146 8.29 -3.91 -0.48
CA ILE A 146 7.73 -2.82 0.32
C ILE A 146 8.28 -1.51 -0.25
N CYS A 147 7.38 -0.69 -0.80
CA CYS A 147 7.72 0.65 -1.27
C CYS A 147 7.12 1.71 -0.35
N THR A 148 7.93 2.71 0.00
CA THR A 148 7.54 3.79 0.90
C THR A 148 8.02 5.15 0.39
N MET A 149 7.25 6.20 0.70
CA MET A 149 7.68 7.57 0.42
C MET A 149 8.96 7.89 1.19
N GLY A 150 9.94 8.47 0.52
CA GLY A 150 11.20 8.91 1.12
C GLY A 150 12.36 8.90 0.12
N ASP A 151 13.44 9.59 0.48
CA ASP A 151 14.69 9.71 -0.28
C ASP A 151 15.84 8.87 0.32
N GLY A 152 15.57 8.20 1.43
CA GLY A 152 16.55 7.38 2.16
C GLY A 152 17.28 8.11 3.28
N GLU A 153 17.15 9.42 3.40
CA GLU A 153 17.84 10.24 4.38
C GLU A 153 16.89 11.01 5.29
N PHE A 154 15.89 11.64 4.70
CA PHE A 154 14.98 12.56 5.39
C PHE A 154 13.93 11.80 6.21
N GLU A 155 13.77 12.23 7.49
CA GLU A 155 12.74 11.70 8.38
C GLU A 155 11.73 12.78 8.77
N LYS A 156 10.45 12.45 8.68
CA LYS A 156 9.35 13.34 9.06
C LYS A 156 8.12 12.50 9.41
N GLN A 157 7.34 12.98 10.38
CA GLN A 157 6.01 12.41 10.66
C GLN A 157 4.96 13.49 10.87
N SER A 158 3.72 13.18 10.49
CA SER A 158 2.55 14.02 10.75
C SER A 158 2.09 13.87 12.20
N ASP A 159 1.41 14.89 12.70
CA ASP A 159 0.54 14.74 13.85
C ASP A 159 -0.73 13.97 13.44
N ILE A 160 -0.96 12.80 14.03
CA ILE A 160 -2.13 11.97 13.73
C ILE A 160 -3.46 12.62 14.11
N SER A 161 -3.44 13.64 15.00
CA SER A 161 -4.65 14.39 15.38
C SER A 161 -5.24 15.22 14.24
N THR A 162 -4.44 15.53 13.21
CA THR A 162 -4.90 16.26 12.02
C THR A 162 -5.56 15.35 10.98
N ALA A 163 -5.47 14.02 11.13
CA ALA A 163 -6.15 13.09 10.24
C ALA A 163 -7.65 13.41 10.15
N PHE A 164 -8.20 13.31 8.96
CA PHE A 164 -9.58 13.65 8.60
C PHE A 164 -9.91 15.15 8.56
N THR A 165 -9.00 16.07 8.92
CA THR A 165 -9.25 17.49 8.70
C THR A 165 -9.32 17.79 7.21
N LEU A 166 -10.19 18.72 6.81
CA LEU A 166 -10.28 19.06 5.39
C LEU A 166 -9.13 19.98 4.99
N GLN A 167 -8.48 19.63 3.88
CA GLN A 167 -7.42 20.43 3.29
C GLN A 167 -7.59 20.53 1.77
N GLU A 168 -7.14 21.64 1.21
CA GLU A 168 -7.12 21.83 -0.23
C GLU A 168 -5.94 21.03 -0.85
N ARG A 169 -6.24 20.26 -1.88
CA ARG A 169 -5.23 19.54 -2.68
C ARG A 169 -5.44 19.82 -4.16
N ASN A 170 -4.33 19.92 -4.89
CA ASN A 170 -4.37 19.95 -6.34
C ASN A 170 -4.69 18.54 -6.89
N HIS A 171 -5.62 18.51 -7.80
CA HIS A 171 -6.02 17.34 -8.57
C HIS A 171 -6.03 17.69 -10.05
N GLU A 172 -6.08 16.72 -10.96
CA GLU A 172 -6.12 16.98 -12.41
C GLU A 172 -7.30 17.88 -12.84
N LEU A 173 -8.41 17.81 -12.11
CA LEU A 173 -9.58 18.67 -12.33
C LEU A 173 -9.53 20.02 -11.59
N GLY A 174 -8.40 20.36 -10.96
CA GLY A 174 -8.25 21.59 -10.18
C GLY A 174 -8.14 21.33 -8.68
N LYS A 175 -8.50 22.32 -7.87
CA LYS A 175 -8.42 22.23 -6.39
C LYS A 175 -9.61 21.47 -5.82
N MET A 176 -9.33 20.55 -4.92
CA MET A 176 -10.34 19.73 -4.23
C MET A 176 -10.10 19.76 -2.72
N MET A 177 -11.19 19.91 -1.95
CA MET A 177 -11.17 19.78 -0.49
C MET A 177 -11.29 18.30 -0.12
N VAL A 178 -10.24 17.73 0.46
CA VAL A 178 -10.17 16.30 0.82
C VAL A 178 -9.68 16.11 2.25
N ALA A 179 -9.94 14.93 2.82
CA ALA A 179 -9.43 14.57 4.13
C ALA A 179 -7.89 14.55 4.13
N GLU A 180 -7.29 15.15 5.16
CA GLU A 180 -5.85 15.02 5.43
C GLU A 180 -5.55 13.59 5.84
N THR A 181 -4.46 13.06 5.29
CA THR A 181 -3.94 11.74 5.60
C THR A 181 -2.60 11.85 6.30
N SER A 182 -2.33 10.93 7.19
CA SER A 182 -1.07 10.90 7.92
C SER A 182 0.07 10.42 7.04
N CYS A 183 1.30 10.85 7.36
CA CYS A 183 2.50 10.44 6.65
C CYS A 183 3.68 10.37 7.62
N ARG A 184 4.45 9.28 7.53
CA ARG A 184 5.76 9.14 8.17
C ARG A 184 6.78 8.68 7.15
N MET A 185 7.74 9.54 6.85
CA MET A 185 8.92 9.23 6.06
C MET A 185 10.06 8.86 7.01
N VAL A 186 10.83 7.87 6.65
CA VAL A 186 11.97 7.36 7.42
C VAL A 186 13.21 7.26 6.53
N SER A 187 14.39 7.34 7.13
CA SER A 187 15.65 7.04 6.45
C SER A 187 15.80 5.55 6.17
N PHE A 188 16.75 5.17 5.30
CA PHE A 188 17.10 3.76 5.11
C PHE A 188 17.54 3.09 6.41
N ASN A 189 18.30 3.81 7.26
CA ASN A 189 18.74 3.27 8.54
C ASN A 189 17.57 2.90 9.45
N THR A 190 16.55 3.75 9.53
CA THR A 190 15.34 3.47 10.31
C THR A 190 14.51 2.35 9.67
N PHE A 191 14.34 2.38 8.34
CA PHE A 191 13.60 1.34 7.61
C PHE A 191 14.22 -0.05 7.80
N GLU A 192 15.54 -0.16 7.70
CA GLU A 192 16.29 -1.41 7.93
C GLU A 192 16.12 -1.94 9.36
N LYS A 193 16.19 -1.05 10.36
CA LYS A 193 15.98 -1.42 11.76
C LYS A 193 14.56 -1.91 12.03
N GLU A 194 13.56 -1.25 11.42
CA GLU A 194 12.16 -1.67 11.52
C GLU A 194 11.96 -3.07 10.93
N LEU A 195 12.49 -3.32 9.74
CA LEU A 195 12.40 -4.63 9.06
C LEU A 195 13.09 -5.73 9.89
N ALA A 196 14.33 -5.50 10.31
CA ALA A 196 15.11 -6.46 11.09
C ALA A 196 14.43 -6.80 12.44
N ARG A 197 13.91 -5.80 13.14
CA ARG A 197 13.17 -5.99 14.41
C ARG A 197 11.96 -6.90 14.25
N ASN A 198 11.35 -6.91 13.05
CA ASN A 198 10.18 -7.70 12.73
C ASN A 198 10.51 -9.02 12.00
N GLY A 199 11.78 -9.47 12.04
CA GLY A 199 12.21 -10.75 11.48
C GLY A 199 12.27 -10.79 9.96
N LEU A 200 12.30 -9.62 9.30
CA LEU A 200 12.43 -9.50 7.86
C LEU A 200 13.87 -9.15 7.47
N THR A 201 14.45 -9.95 6.60
CA THR A 201 15.81 -9.77 6.09
C THR A 201 15.77 -9.12 4.72
N ILE A 202 16.44 -7.99 4.55
CA ILE A 202 16.56 -7.29 3.28
C ILE A 202 17.50 -8.07 2.36
N ILE A 203 17.03 -8.34 1.16
CA ILE A 203 17.83 -8.95 0.07
C ILE A 203 18.15 -7.95 -1.04
N GLU A 204 17.37 -6.87 -1.12
CA GLU A 204 17.58 -5.77 -2.04
C GLU A 204 16.92 -4.50 -1.51
N LYS A 205 17.49 -3.33 -1.77
CA LYS A 205 16.89 -2.03 -1.47
C LYS A 205 17.40 -0.96 -2.44
N GLY A 206 16.66 0.11 -2.56
CA GLY A 206 17.04 1.23 -3.40
C GLY A 206 15.98 2.33 -3.44
N ILE A 207 16.18 3.25 -4.37
CA ILE A 207 15.23 4.30 -4.72
C ILE A 207 14.67 4.00 -6.10
N THR A 208 13.35 4.12 -6.24
CA THR A 208 12.67 4.10 -7.54
C THR A 208 11.87 5.38 -7.72
N SER A 209 11.87 5.92 -8.94
CA SER A 209 11.23 7.21 -9.26
C SER A 209 9.92 7.05 -10.02
N SER A 210 9.34 5.88 -10.00
CA SER A 210 8.37 5.45 -10.99
C SER A 210 6.91 5.78 -10.72
N LEU A 211 6.58 6.48 -9.64
CA LEU A 211 5.21 6.89 -9.37
C LEU A 211 4.97 8.36 -9.71
N PRO A 212 3.94 8.68 -10.52
CA PRO A 212 3.45 10.04 -10.63
C PRO A 212 3.15 10.62 -9.25
N ASN A 213 3.53 11.87 -9.03
CA ASN A 213 3.35 12.61 -7.77
C ASN A 213 4.25 12.18 -6.58
N PHE A 214 5.20 11.25 -6.80
CA PHE A 214 6.24 10.95 -5.82
C PHE A 214 7.60 11.37 -6.40
N ASN A 215 8.29 12.28 -5.72
CA ASN A 215 9.63 12.71 -6.13
C ASN A 215 10.66 11.58 -5.99
N SER A 216 10.46 10.74 -4.96
CA SER A 216 11.27 9.55 -4.71
C SER A 216 10.45 8.52 -3.93
N LEU A 217 10.70 7.26 -4.20
CA LEU A 217 10.09 6.13 -3.52
C LEU A 217 11.20 5.15 -3.14
N MET A 218 11.40 4.97 -1.84
CA MET A 218 12.28 3.94 -1.31
C MET A 218 11.63 2.58 -1.48
N TYR A 219 12.43 1.56 -1.75
CA TYR A 219 11.95 0.18 -1.72
C TYR A 219 12.91 -0.74 -0.96
N ALA A 220 12.35 -1.81 -0.42
CA ALA A 220 13.07 -2.98 0.04
C ALA A 220 12.38 -4.26 -0.44
N VAL A 221 13.17 -5.22 -0.90
CA VAL A 221 12.74 -6.60 -1.10
C VAL A 221 13.26 -7.41 0.07
N VAL A 222 12.36 -8.14 0.73
CA VAL A 222 12.65 -8.83 1.98
C VAL A 222 12.21 -10.29 1.96
N LYS A 223 12.86 -11.09 2.81
CA LYS A 223 12.50 -12.47 3.17
C LYS A 223 12.33 -12.59 4.67
N LYS A 224 11.59 -13.63 5.10
CA LYS A 224 11.57 -14.04 6.51
C LYS A 224 12.63 -15.08 6.82
#